data_fdb0d3b8a67589c1bea6bc1995d0d3a9
#
_entry.id   fdb0d3b8a67589c1bea6bc1995d0d3a9
#
_cell.length_a   1.000
_cell.length_b   1.000
_cell.length_c   1.000
_cell.angle_alpha   90.00
_cell.angle_beta   90.00
_cell.angle_gamma   90.00
#
_symmetry.space_group_name_H-M   'P 1'
#
loop_
_entity.id
_entity.type
_entity.pdbx_description
1 polymer ?
#
loop_
_entity_poly.entity_id
_entity_poly.type
_entity_poly.pdbx_seq_one_letter_code
_entity_poly.pdbx_strand_id
1 'polypeptide(L)'
;ANPDITMFTSKGLLPAPGALARLYCELGGTVHYIGKPHAAIFAAALRQLGDPRRGRVGGVGDPPEHNMEGARRAGMLTALVTAGVHGKVLADARDAAAAIRDLAGDPMRMPDWAISRLTW
;
A
#
# COMPACT_ATOMS: atom_id res chain seq x y z
N ALA A 1 9.05 -11.21 6.70
CA ALA A 1 9.78 -10.14 6.00
C ALA A 1 8.83 -9.04 5.53
N ASN A 2 9.33 -7.81 5.40
CA ASN A 2 8.66 -6.74 4.65
C ASN A 2 8.82 -7.06 3.16
N PRO A 3 7.76 -6.99 2.33
CA PRO A 3 7.83 -7.35 0.91
C PRO A 3 8.49 -6.27 0.02
N ASP A 4 8.73 -5.06 0.50
CA ASP A 4 9.29 -3.97 -0.30
C ASP A 4 10.66 -4.37 -0.87
N ILE A 5 10.80 -4.25 -2.20
CA ILE A 5 12.04 -4.60 -2.91
C ILE A 5 13.06 -3.48 -2.84
N THR A 6 12.59 -2.23 -2.85
CA THR A 6 13.44 -1.03 -2.81
C THR A 6 12.93 -0.04 -1.80
N MET A 7 13.81 0.82 -1.29
CA MET A 7 13.46 1.93 -0.42
C MET A 7 14.24 3.20 -0.79
N PHE A 8 13.62 4.35 -0.61
CA PHE A 8 14.29 5.64 -0.73
C PHE A 8 15.09 5.96 0.54
N THR A 9 16.32 6.40 0.36
CA THR A 9 17.20 6.85 1.43
C THR A 9 17.85 8.18 1.05
N SER A 10 18.55 8.81 1.98
CA SER A 10 19.38 9.99 1.69
C SER A 10 20.49 9.73 0.67
N LYS A 11 20.83 8.46 0.43
CA LYS A 11 21.82 8.02 -0.58
C LYS A 11 21.17 7.54 -1.88
N GLY A 12 19.86 7.74 -2.06
CA GLY A 12 19.08 7.29 -3.23
C GLY A 12 18.32 5.99 -2.97
N LEU A 13 17.98 5.30 -4.05
CA LEU A 13 17.22 4.06 -4.03
C LEU A 13 18.14 2.89 -3.64
N LEU A 14 17.81 2.21 -2.55
CA LEU A 14 18.54 1.04 -2.06
C LEU A 14 17.65 -0.21 -2.01
N PRO A 15 18.24 -1.43 -2.04
CA PRO A 15 17.50 -2.66 -1.78
C PRO A 15 16.83 -2.63 -0.40
N ALA A 16 15.59 -3.08 -0.34
CA ALA A 16 14.81 -3.24 0.89
C ALA A 16 14.77 -4.72 1.33
N PRO A 17 14.25 -5.03 2.51
CA PRO A 17 14.22 -6.41 3.03
C PRO A 17 13.56 -7.43 2.09
N GLY A 18 12.60 -7.02 1.26
CA GLY A 18 11.96 -7.88 0.27
C GLY A 18 12.91 -8.39 -0.82
N ALA A 19 13.94 -7.61 -1.18
CA ALA A 19 14.96 -8.06 -2.12
C ALA A 19 15.77 -9.24 -1.54
N LEU A 20 16.15 -9.17 -0.27
CA LEU A 20 16.83 -10.27 0.44
C LEU A 20 15.91 -11.49 0.60
N ALA A 21 14.64 -11.25 0.94
CA ALA A 21 13.65 -12.31 1.07
C ALA A 21 13.46 -13.05 -0.26
N ARG A 22 13.42 -12.34 -1.38
CA ARG A 22 13.33 -12.93 -2.71
C ARG A 22 14.55 -13.80 -3.02
N LEU A 23 15.76 -13.27 -2.80
CA LEU A 23 16.99 -14.03 -3.01
C LEU A 23 17.03 -15.30 -2.14
N TYR A 24 16.58 -15.21 -0.87
CA TYR A 24 16.50 -16.36 0.02
C TYR A 24 15.52 -17.42 -0.51
N CYS A 25 14.38 -17.03 -1.06
CA CYS A 25 13.47 -17.95 -1.73
C CYS A 25 14.11 -18.61 -2.97
N GLU A 26 14.84 -17.85 -3.79
CA GLU A 26 15.55 -18.38 -4.98
C GLU A 26 16.60 -19.43 -4.60
N LEU A 27 17.16 -19.32 -3.40
CA LEU A 27 18.09 -20.31 -2.81
C LEU A 27 17.38 -21.49 -2.12
N GLY A 28 16.06 -21.62 -2.23
CA GLY A 28 15.25 -22.69 -1.66
C GLY A 28 14.77 -22.44 -0.23
N GLY A 29 14.94 -21.24 0.31
CA GLY A 29 14.45 -20.86 1.63
C GLY A 29 12.96 -20.56 1.66
N THR A 30 12.35 -20.62 2.84
CA THR A 30 10.95 -20.28 3.08
C THR A 30 10.84 -18.91 3.73
N VAL A 31 10.01 -18.01 3.17
CA VAL A 31 9.78 -16.65 3.67
C VAL A 31 8.31 -16.45 4.04
N HIS A 32 8.10 -15.87 5.24
CA HIS A 32 6.79 -15.36 5.65
C HIS A 32 6.78 -13.84 5.49
N TYR A 33 5.93 -13.33 4.61
CA TYR A 33 5.71 -11.90 4.43
C TYR A 33 4.66 -11.39 5.43
N ILE A 34 4.97 -10.27 6.11
CA ILE A 34 4.10 -9.67 7.14
C ILE A 34 3.68 -8.25 6.76
N GLY A 35 4.54 -7.52 6.03
CA GLY A 35 4.25 -6.16 5.56
C GLY A 35 3.07 -6.08 4.59
N LYS A 36 2.63 -4.85 4.28
CA LYS A 36 1.59 -4.58 3.28
C LYS A 36 1.97 -5.17 1.91
N PRO A 37 1.05 -5.77 1.14
CA PRO A 37 -0.40 -5.86 1.35
C PRO A 37 -0.88 -7.11 2.12
N HIS A 38 0.00 -7.84 2.78
CA HIS A 38 -0.33 -9.11 3.43
C HIS A 38 -1.25 -8.93 4.65
N ALA A 39 -2.19 -9.86 4.83
CA ALA A 39 -3.27 -9.78 5.82
C ALA A 39 -2.78 -9.64 7.27
N ALA A 40 -1.61 -10.20 7.60
CA ALA A 40 -1.08 -10.22 8.97
C ALA A 40 -0.93 -8.82 9.59
N ILE A 41 -0.42 -7.85 8.82
CA ILE A 41 -0.21 -6.48 9.33
C ILE A 41 -1.55 -5.76 9.57
N PHE A 42 -2.52 -5.93 8.67
CA PHE A 42 -3.86 -5.34 8.81
C PHE A 42 -4.62 -5.95 9.99
N ALA A 43 -4.55 -7.28 10.16
CA ALA A 43 -5.13 -7.96 11.31
C ALA A 43 -4.51 -7.49 12.64
N ALA A 44 -3.20 -7.28 12.68
CA ALA A 44 -2.53 -6.74 13.85
C ALA A 44 -3.00 -5.32 14.18
N ALA A 45 -3.07 -4.44 13.18
CA ALA A 45 -3.55 -3.06 13.34
C ALA A 45 -5.00 -3.02 13.83
N LEU A 46 -5.88 -3.83 13.26
CA LEU A 46 -7.28 -3.91 13.65
C LEU A 46 -7.45 -4.38 15.10
N ARG A 47 -6.67 -5.40 15.53
CA ARG A 47 -6.67 -5.82 16.94
C ARG A 47 -6.25 -4.70 17.89
N GLN A 48 -5.22 -3.92 17.54
CA GLN A 48 -4.79 -2.76 18.34
C GLN A 48 -5.87 -1.68 18.45
N LEU A 49 -6.74 -1.56 17.44
CA LEU A 49 -7.89 -0.66 17.45
C LEU A 49 -9.12 -1.23 18.19
N GLY A 50 -9.01 -2.42 18.81
CA GLY A 50 -10.13 -3.07 19.50
C GLY A 50 -11.11 -3.76 18.55
N ASP A 51 -10.64 -4.25 17.40
CA ASP A 51 -11.43 -4.95 16.39
C ASP A 51 -12.73 -4.21 15.97
N PRO A 52 -12.66 -2.95 15.55
CA PRO A 52 -13.84 -2.19 15.15
C PRO A 52 -14.52 -2.82 13.92
N ARG A 53 -15.78 -2.40 13.66
CA ARG A 53 -16.48 -2.78 12.42
C ARG A 53 -15.63 -2.30 11.21
N ARG A 54 -15.33 -3.22 10.29
CA ARG A 54 -14.43 -2.96 9.14
C ARG A 54 -14.84 -1.74 8.30
N GLY A 55 -16.13 -1.54 8.04
CA GLY A 55 -16.65 -0.37 7.32
C GLY A 55 -16.54 0.98 8.07
N ARG A 56 -15.96 1.00 9.28
CA ARG A 56 -15.65 2.22 10.04
C ARG A 56 -14.15 2.50 10.14
N VAL A 57 -13.34 1.69 9.47
CA VAL A 57 -11.87 1.81 9.47
C VAL A 57 -11.42 2.10 8.06
N GLY A 58 -10.59 3.11 7.88
CA GLY A 58 -9.99 3.47 6.61
C GLY A 58 -8.50 3.21 6.60
N GLY A 59 -8.01 2.55 5.56
CA GLY A 59 -6.60 2.51 5.21
C GLY A 59 -6.26 3.74 4.37
N VAL A 60 -5.37 4.61 4.86
CA VAL A 60 -4.93 5.81 4.17
C VAL A 60 -3.47 5.65 3.76
N GLY A 61 -3.15 6.00 2.54
CA GLY A 61 -1.75 5.97 2.08
C GLY A 61 -1.61 5.85 0.57
N ASP A 62 -0.41 5.49 0.15
CA ASP A 62 0.04 5.18 -1.20
C ASP A 62 1.21 4.19 -1.13
N PRO A 63 1.53 3.40 -2.13
CA PRO A 63 0.83 3.25 -3.42
C PRO A 63 -0.36 2.28 -3.35
N PRO A 64 -1.19 2.22 -4.41
CA PRO A 64 -2.41 1.39 -4.42
C PRO A 64 -2.17 -0.09 -4.16
N GLU A 65 -1.13 -0.68 -4.75
CA GLU A 65 -0.80 -2.11 -4.66
C GLU A 65 -0.46 -2.58 -3.24
N HIS A 66 -0.02 -1.68 -2.37
CA HIS A 66 0.31 -2.02 -0.99
C HIS A 66 -0.80 -1.62 -0.02
N ASN A 67 -1.27 -0.37 -0.12
CA ASN A 67 -2.18 0.20 0.87
C ASN A 67 -3.64 -0.11 0.54
N MET A 68 -4.08 0.15 -0.69
CA MET A 68 -5.48 -0.05 -1.08
C MET A 68 -5.83 -1.53 -1.15
N GLU A 69 -5.00 -2.33 -1.86
CA GLU A 69 -5.22 -3.77 -1.98
C GLU A 69 -5.28 -4.47 -0.61
N GLY A 70 -4.30 -4.19 0.26
CA GLY A 70 -4.24 -4.82 1.57
C GLY A 70 -5.39 -4.42 2.51
N ALA A 71 -5.74 -3.12 2.54
CA ALA A 71 -6.86 -2.63 3.33
C ALA A 71 -8.19 -3.18 2.83
N ARG A 72 -8.41 -3.21 1.51
CA ARG A 72 -9.64 -3.76 0.91
C ARG A 72 -9.79 -5.24 1.17
N ARG A 73 -8.71 -6.04 1.07
CA ARG A 73 -8.70 -7.46 1.46
C ARG A 73 -9.04 -7.67 2.94
N ALA A 74 -8.71 -6.71 3.80
CA ALA A 74 -9.09 -6.70 5.21
C ALA A 74 -10.52 -6.19 5.47
N GLY A 75 -11.29 -5.85 4.42
CA GLY A 75 -12.64 -5.33 4.50
C GLY A 75 -12.73 -3.87 4.98
N MET A 76 -11.63 -3.13 4.95
CA MET A 76 -11.55 -1.73 5.32
C MET A 76 -11.90 -0.82 4.13
N LEU A 77 -12.32 0.40 4.43
CA LEU A 77 -12.41 1.49 3.45
C LEU A 77 -10.99 1.97 3.07
N THR A 78 -10.85 2.65 1.92
CA THR A 78 -9.54 3.03 1.40
C THR A 78 -9.52 4.48 0.92
N ALA A 79 -8.44 5.20 1.24
CA ALA A 79 -8.19 6.56 0.77
C ALA A 79 -6.76 6.69 0.21
N LEU A 80 -6.66 6.99 -1.08
CA LEU A 80 -5.38 7.22 -1.74
C LEU A 80 -4.87 8.64 -1.45
N VAL A 81 -3.63 8.76 -0.99
CA VAL A 81 -2.93 10.05 -0.90
C VAL A 81 -2.30 10.37 -2.25
N THR A 82 -2.86 11.37 -2.95
CA THR A 82 -2.43 11.69 -4.33
C THR A 82 -1.12 12.46 -4.40
N ALA A 83 -0.67 13.09 -3.31
CA ALA A 83 0.64 13.77 -3.25
C ALA A 83 1.79 12.84 -2.83
N GLY A 84 1.57 11.53 -2.77
CA GLY A 84 2.57 10.54 -2.40
C GLY A 84 3.52 10.14 -3.53
N VAL A 85 3.90 8.86 -3.58
CA VAL A 85 4.88 8.31 -4.55
C VAL A 85 4.51 8.62 -6.00
N HIS A 86 3.22 8.60 -6.33
CA HIS A 86 2.71 8.89 -7.68
C HIS A 86 2.24 10.34 -7.86
N GLY A 87 2.60 11.24 -6.93
CA GLY A 87 2.10 12.62 -6.88
C GLY A 87 2.33 13.40 -8.15
N LYS A 88 3.50 13.26 -8.78
CA LYS A 88 3.79 13.94 -10.05
C LYS A 88 2.89 13.46 -11.19
N VAL A 89 2.73 12.15 -11.33
CA VAL A 89 1.89 11.56 -12.38
C VAL A 89 0.43 12.00 -12.23
N LEU A 90 -0.08 12.03 -11.00
CA LEU A 90 -1.46 12.44 -10.72
C LEU A 90 -1.67 13.95 -10.85
N ALA A 91 -0.66 14.77 -10.50
CA ALA A 91 -0.73 16.22 -10.65
C ALA A 91 -0.70 16.68 -12.11
N ASP A 92 0.05 15.98 -12.98
CA ASP A 92 0.18 16.28 -14.39
C ASP A 92 -1.00 15.73 -15.23
N ALA A 93 -1.88 14.91 -14.64
CA ALA A 93 -2.99 14.28 -15.32
C ALA A 93 -4.14 15.27 -15.61
N ARG A 94 -4.64 15.29 -16.84
CA ARG A 94 -5.83 16.08 -17.22
C ARG A 94 -7.11 15.55 -16.58
N ASP A 95 -7.19 14.24 -16.41
CA ASP A 95 -8.28 13.53 -15.72
C ASP A 95 -7.69 12.70 -14.59
N ALA A 96 -7.78 13.23 -13.37
CA ALA A 96 -7.26 12.58 -12.18
C ALA A 96 -7.96 11.22 -11.91
N ALA A 97 -9.25 11.08 -12.22
CA ALA A 97 -9.96 9.84 -11.99
C ALA A 97 -9.51 8.75 -12.98
N ALA A 98 -9.24 9.11 -14.24
CA ALA A 98 -8.66 8.18 -15.21
C ALA A 98 -7.25 7.76 -14.79
N ALA A 99 -6.41 8.70 -14.40
CA ALA A 99 -5.04 8.42 -13.94
C ALA A 99 -5.01 7.51 -12.70
N ILE A 100 -5.95 7.69 -11.76
CA ILE A 100 -6.08 6.80 -10.59
C ILE A 100 -6.50 5.39 -11.03
N ARG A 101 -7.43 5.26 -11.98
CA ARG A 101 -7.83 3.94 -12.52
C ARG A 101 -6.67 3.22 -13.19
N ASP A 102 -5.91 3.94 -14.02
CA ASP A 102 -4.74 3.39 -14.72
C ASP A 102 -3.65 2.97 -13.72
N LEU A 103 -3.41 3.80 -12.71
CA LEU A 103 -2.46 3.51 -11.63
C LEU A 103 -2.88 2.29 -10.80
N ALA A 104 -4.17 2.18 -10.48
CA ALA A 104 -4.69 1.04 -9.73
C ALA A 104 -4.56 -0.27 -10.54
N GLY A 105 -4.91 -0.25 -11.83
CA GLY A 105 -4.81 -1.39 -12.73
C GLY A 105 -5.69 -2.60 -12.39
N ASP A 106 -6.26 -2.63 -11.20
CA ASP A 106 -7.07 -3.71 -10.66
C ASP A 106 -8.18 -3.14 -9.74
N PRO A 107 -9.43 -3.64 -9.80
CA PRO A 107 -10.52 -3.21 -8.93
C PRO A 107 -10.20 -3.29 -7.43
N MET A 108 -9.39 -4.27 -7.01
CA MET A 108 -8.98 -4.42 -5.60
C MET A 108 -8.05 -3.29 -5.13
N ARG A 109 -7.44 -2.56 -6.03
CA ARG A 109 -6.54 -1.43 -5.77
C ARG A 109 -7.22 -0.08 -5.91
N MET A 110 -8.47 -0.06 -6.42
CA MET A 110 -9.24 1.17 -6.53
C MET A 110 -9.54 1.75 -5.15
N PRO A 111 -9.20 3.02 -4.89
CA PRO A 111 -9.56 3.67 -3.63
C PRO A 111 -11.05 4.03 -3.61
N ASP A 112 -11.65 4.05 -2.40
CA ASP A 112 -12.98 4.60 -2.21
C ASP A 112 -12.96 6.14 -2.25
N TRP A 113 -11.83 6.72 -1.84
CA TRP A 113 -11.58 8.18 -1.90
C TRP A 113 -10.15 8.47 -2.32
N ALA A 114 -9.97 9.68 -2.87
CA ALA A 114 -8.65 10.27 -3.12
C ALA A 114 -8.56 11.61 -2.37
N ILE A 115 -7.45 11.83 -1.67
CA ILE A 115 -7.17 13.05 -0.93
C ILE A 115 -5.78 13.56 -1.29
N SER A 116 -5.60 14.87 -1.33
CA SER A 116 -4.29 15.45 -1.68
C SER A 116 -3.24 15.12 -0.62
N ARG A 117 -3.59 15.29 0.64
CA ARG A 117 -2.74 14.97 1.80
C ARG A 117 -3.60 14.66 3.01
N LEU A 118 -3.02 13.96 3.98
CA LEU A 118 -3.62 13.79 5.29
C LEU A 118 -3.16 14.95 6.17
N THR A 119 -4.13 15.70 6.73
CA THR A 119 -3.88 16.78 7.71
C THR A 119 -4.67 16.49 8.97
N TRP A 120 -4.06 16.74 10.12
CA TRP A 120 -4.65 16.55 11.45
C TRP A 120 -5.08 17.88 12.04
#